data_7d567cd8e1137356aa03be359cdd8dd9
#
_entry.id   7d567cd8e1137356aa03be359cdd8dd9
#
_cell.length_a   1.000
_cell.length_b   1.000
_cell.length_c   1.000
_cell.angle_alpha   90.00
_cell.angle_beta   90.00
_cell.angle_gamma   90.00
#
_symmetry.space_group_name_H-M   'P 1'
#
loop_
_entity.id
_entity.type
_entity.pdbx_description
1 polymer ?
#
loop_
_entity_poly.entity_id
_entity_poly.type
_entity_poly.pdbx_seq_one_letter_code
_entity_poly.pdbx_strand_id
1 'polypeptide(L)'
;MDNKPVIGFIGIGVMGRSMAGHLLNAGYPLHVHNRTQAKAQDLLDKGAQWQDSPGKVAAVSDVIITIVGFPNDVEAVYLGDDGILVNARAGSTVIDMTTSCPDLAQKIAEQAKTKGISSFDAPVSGGDIGAREARLSIMVGGDVEVFEKIKPLFEIMGKNIVLQGPAGSGQHTKMCNQIAIASGMMAISEAMAYARKSGLKPETVLKSIESGAAGSWSLTNLAPRVLQGDFAPGFFVKHFIKDMKIAIGSAEKMGLDLPGLQLAKQLYEKLADRGCEDDGTQALFKLYQDQL
;
A
#
# COMPACT_ATOMS: atom_id res chain seq x y z
N MET A 1 35.19 0.90 0.13
CA MET A 1 33.88 0.28 -0.22
C MET A 1 32.90 0.81 0.80
N ASP A 2 31.98 1.68 0.41
CA ASP A 2 30.97 2.17 1.33
C ASP A 2 30.14 0.97 1.79
N ASN A 3 30.14 0.73 3.08
CA ASN A 3 29.43 -0.41 3.66
C ASN A 3 27.93 -0.10 3.61
N LYS A 4 27.18 -0.78 2.72
CA LYS A 4 25.74 -0.59 2.60
C LYS A 4 25.06 -0.92 3.94
N PRO A 5 24.04 -0.14 4.35
CA PRO A 5 23.32 -0.44 5.58
C PRO A 5 22.64 -1.81 5.52
N VAL A 6 22.54 -2.45 6.64
CA VAL A 6 21.79 -3.71 6.79
C VAL A 6 20.30 -3.40 6.80
N ILE A 7 19.55 -4.03 5.88
CA ILE A 7 18.11 -3.83 5.76
C ILE A 7 17.36 -4.96 6.47
N GLY A 8 16.42 -4.59 7.33
CA GLY A 8 15.39 -5.48 7.85
C GLY A 8 14.12 -5.31 7.04
N PHE A 9 13.49 -6.40 6.58
CA PHE A 9 12.23 -6.32 5.84
C PHE A 9 11.19 -7.25 6.46
N ILE A 10 10.08 -6.66 6.92
CA ILE A 10 9.00 -7.37 7.61
C ILE A 10 7.71 -7.30 6.76
N GLY A 11 7.16 -8.47 6.44
CA GLY A 11 5.98 -8.57 5.60
C GLY A 11 6.31 -8.98 4.16
N ILE A 12 6.53 -10.29 3.95
CA ILE A 12 6.84 -10.89 2.65
C ILE A 12 5.52 -11.38 2.00
N GLY A 13 4.62 -10.42 1.79
CA GLY A 13 3.37 -10.63 1.06
C GLY A 13 3.54 -10.34 -0.44
N VAL A 14 2.42 -10.13 -1.15
CA VAL A 14 2.38 -9.88 -2.60
C VAL A 14 3.28 -8.69 -2.99
N MET A 15 3.22 -7.60 -2.23
CA MET A 15 4.03 -6.40 -2.48
C MET A 15 5.46 -6.57 -1.93
N GLY A 16 5.56 -6.93 -0.64
CA GLY A 16 6.82 -6.95 0.10
C GLY A 16 7.85 -7.91 -0.47
N ARG A 17 7.43 -9.05 -1.04
CA ARG A 17 8.34 -10.00 -1.70
C ARG A 17 9.12 -9.35 -2.85
N SER A 18 8.44 -8.60 -3.70
CA SER A 18 9.10 -7.91 -4.82
C SER A 18 9.98 -6.77 -4.33
N MET A 19 9.49 -5.97 -3.39
CA MET A 19 10.22 -4.83 -2.82
C MET A 19 11.51 -5.27 -2.11
N ALA A 20 11.42 -6.29 -1.25
CA ALA A 20 12.58 -6.89 -0.59
C ALA A 20 13.57 -7.50 -1.59
N GLY A 21 13.04 -8.15 -2.64
CA GLY A 21 13.84 -8.72 -3.72
C GLY A 21 14.65 -7.67 -4.48
N HIS A 22 14.09 -6.49 -4.75
CA HIS A 22 14.83 -5.41 -5.39
C HIS A 22 15.99 -4.90 -4.52
N LEU A 23 15.79 -4.75 -3.21
CA LEU A 23 16.85 -4.36 -2.28
C LEU A 23 17.97 -5.41 -2.21
N LEU A 24 17.61 -6.69 -2.13
CA LEU A 24 18.56 -7.80 -2.16
C LEU A 24 19.36 -7.82 -3.48
N ASN A 25 18.69 -7.69 -4.62
CA ASN A 25 19.33 -7.64 -5.94
C ASN A 25 20.23 -6.42 -6.11
N ALA A 26 19.92 -5.32 -5.44
CA ALA A 26 20.78 -4.13 -5.36
C ALA A 26 21.99 -4.33 -4.42
N GLY A 27 22.15 -5.51 -3.82
CA GLY A 27 23.30 -5.89 -3.01
C GLY A 27 23.27 -5.36 -1.57
N TYR A 28 22.11 -5.09 -1.00
CA TYR A 28 21.96 -4.78 0.42
C TYR A 28 21.94 -6.07 1.25
N PRO A 29 22.67 -6.17 2.37
CA PRO A 29 22.46 -7.24 3.34
C PRO A 29 21.00 -7.18 3.82
N LEU A 30 20.28 -8.32 3.75
CA LEU A 30 18.84 -8.34 4.00
C LEU A 30 18.47 -9.38 5.05
N HIS A 31 17.84 -8.94 6.14
CA HIS A 31 17.16 -9.78 7.12
C HIS A 31 15.65 -9.71 6.91
N VAL A 32 14.97 -10.85 6.93
CA VAL A 32 13.54 -10.92 6.63
C VAL A 32 12.74 -11.62 7.73
N HIS A 33 11.52 -11.14 7.93
CA HIS A 33 10.52 -11.81 8.76
C HIS A 33 9.13 -11.76 8.10
N ASN A 34 8.38 -12.84 8.27
CA ASN A 34 6.98 -12.92 7.87
C ASN A 34 6.26 -13.94 8.75
N ARG A 35 4.96 -13.77 9.00
CA ARG A 35 4.16 -14.75 9.76
C ARG A 35 4.23 -16.20 9.20
N THR A 36 4.39 -16.32 7.90
CA THR A 36 4.56 -17.62 7.20
C THR A 36 5.94 -17.63 6.54
N GLN A 37 6.89 -18.35 7.12
CA GLN A 37 8.28 -18.40 6.63
C GLN A 37 8.39 -18.87 5.17
N ALA A 38 7.59 -19.85 4.78
CA ALA A 38 7.61 -20.37 3.40
C ALA A 38 7.41 -19.31 2.31
N LYS A 39 6.76 -18.17 2.61
CA LYS A 39 6.61 -17.06 1.67
C LYS A 39 7.92 -16.31 1.40
N ALA A 40 8.93 -16.47 2.26
CA ALA A 40 10.23 -15.84 2.11
C ALA A 40 11.27 -16.75 1.44
N GLN A 41 10.94 -18.00 1.12
CA GLN A 41 11.90 -19.01 0.69
C GLN A 41 12.76 -18.56 -0.50
N ASP A 42 12.17 -17.95 -1.51
CA ASP A 42 12.91 -17.45 -2.68
C ASP A 42 13.91 -16.32 -2.37
N LEU A 43 13.65 -15.53 -1.32
CA LEU A 43 14.59 -14.52 -0.83
C LEU A 43 15.73 -15.17 -0.02
N LEU A 44 15.41 -16.19 0.77
CA LEU A 44 16.39 -16.97 1.52
C LEU A 44 17.35 -17.71 0.59
N ASP A 45 16.83 -18.34 -0.47
CA ASP A 45 17.61 -19.01 -1.50
C ASP A 45 18.57 -18.06 -2.24
N LYS A 46 18.26 -16.76 -2.26
CA LYS A 46 19.09 -15.69 -2.85
C LYS A 46 20.01 -15.02 -1.84
N GLY A 47 20.06 -15.48 -0.58
CA GLY A 47 21.00 -15.01 0.44
C GLY A 47 20.42 -14.05 1.49
N ALA A 48 19.10 -13.78 1.50
CA ALA A 48 18.48 -13.11 2.64
C ALA A 48 18.56 -13.99 3.90
N GLN A 49 18.57 -13.37 5.07
CA GLN A 49 18.66 -14.07 6.36
C GLN A 49 17.30 -14.03 7.07
N TRP A 50 16.83 -15.19 7.52
CA TRP A 50 15.60 -15.30 8.29
C TRP A 50 15.78 -14.80 9.73
N GLN A 51 14.77 -14.12 10.25
CA GLN A 51 14.63 -13.76 11.66
C GLN A 51 13.25 -14.20 12.18
N ASP A 52 13.21 -14.76 13.40
CA ASP A 52 11.98 -15.38 13.93
C ASP A 52 10.94 -14.37 14.40
N SER A 53 11.32 -13.10 14.57
CA SER A 53 10.40 -12.06 15.02
C SER A 53 10.74 -10.67 14.47
N PRO A 54 9.78 -9.71 14.52
CA PRO A 54 10.05 -8.31 14.21
C PRO A 54 11.18 -7.70 15.03
N GLY A 55 11.21 -8.00 16.35
CA GLY A 55 12.27 -7.53 17.24
C GLY A 55 13.65 -8.05 16.86
N LYS A 56 13.77 -9.34 16.48
CA LYS A 56 15.03 -9.90 16.01
C LYS A 56 15.51 -9.27 14.70
N VAL A 57 14.60 -8.94 13.78
CA VAL A 57 14.94 -8.16 12.59
C VAL A 57 15.48 -6.78 12.99
N ALA A 58 14.78 -6.09 13.89
CA ALA A 58 15.15 -4.74 14.31
C ALA A 58 16.51 -4.68 15.00
N ALA A 59 16.83 -5.68 15.85
CA ALA A 59 18.09 -5.74 16.60
C ALA A 59 19.34 -5.80 15.71
N VAL A 60 19.22 -6.34 14.49
CA VAL A 60 20.36 -6.58 13.58
C VAL A 60 20.39 -5.64 12.37
N SER A 61 19.42 -4.73 12.24
CA SER A 61 19.25 -3.89 11.05
C SER A 61 19.52 -2.42 11.33
N ASP A 62 20.01 -1.70 10.33
CA ASP A 62 20.18 -0.24 10.35
C ASP A 62 18.95 0.48 9.84
N VAL A 63 18.27 -0.10 8.84
CA VAL A 63 17.00 0.39 8.30
C VAL A 63 15.99 -0.75 8.30
N ILE A 64 14.85 -0.55 8.93
CA ILE A 64 13.78 -1.54 9.04
C ILE A 64 12.58 -1.08 8.21
N ILE A 65 12.18 -1.88 7.23
CA ILE A 65 11.05 -1.61 6.33
C ILE A 65 9.94 -2.60 6.64
N THR A 66 8.71 -2.10 6.76
CA THR A 66 7.53 -2.92 6.99
C THR A 66 6.48 -2.72 5.90
N ILE A 67 5.81 -3.80 5.49
CA ILE A 67 4.59 -3.74 4.70
C ILE A 67 3.69 -4.91 5.07
N VAL A 68 2.75 -4.66 5.97
CA VAL A 68 1.86 -5.67 6.54
C VAL A 68 0.39 -5.46 6.13
N GLY A 69 -0.56 -6.17 6.72
CA GLY A 69 -1.94 -6.19 6.23
C GLY A 69 -2.81 -5.03 6.71
N PHE A 70 -2.81 -4.77 8.01
CA PHE A 70 -3.78 -3.93 8.69
C PHE A 70 -3.11 -3.00 9.72
N PRO A 71 -3.78 -1.90 10.14
CA PRO A 71 -3.24 -1.02 11.20
C PRO A 71 -2.89 -1.75 12.50
N ASN A 72 -3.71 -2.72 12.91
CA ASN A 72 -3.42 -3.53 14.10
C ASN A 72 -2.15 -4.38 13.95
N ASP A 73 -1.86 -4.88 12.73
CA ASP A 73 -0.60 -5.58 12.47
C ASP A 73 0.59 -4.60 12.59
N VAL A 74 0.44 -3.35 12.09
CA VAL A 74 1.45 -2.30 12.22
C VAL A 74 1.68 -1.99 13.71
N GLU A 75 0.62 -1.75 14.48
CA GLU A 75 0.74 -1.49 15.90
C GLU A 75 1.47 -2.61 16.64
N ALA A 76 1.08 -3.86 16.39
CA ALA A 76 1.72 -5.03 17.01
C ALA A 76 3.20 -5.16 16.62
N VAL A 77 3.53 -4.96 15.33
CA VAL A 77 4.92 -5.08 14.83
C VAL A 77 5.82 -3.96 15.36
N TYR A 78 5.29 -2.75 15.53
CA TYR A 78 6.08 -1.62 16.03
C TYR A 78 6.11 -1.51 17.55
N LEU A 79 4.97 -1.67 18.22
CA LEU A 79 4.74 -1.30 19.61
C LEU A 79 4.53 -2.51 20.54
N GLY A 80 4.47 -3.74 20.00
CA GLY A 80 4.33 -4.96 20.79
C GLY A 80 5.58 -5.27 21.63
N ASP A 81 5.47 -6.23 22.56
CA ASP A 81 6.53 -6.59 23.50
C ASP A 81 7.83 -7.08 22.80
N ASP A 82 7.72 -7.78 21.67
CA ASP A 82 8.84 -8.14 20.78
C ASP A 82 8.79 -7.35 19.47
N GLY A 83 8.38 -6.08 19.58
CA GLY A 83 8.22 -5.16 18.46
C GLY A 83 9.53 -4.46 18.09
N ILE A 84 9.45 -3.74 16.97
CA ILE A 84 10.59 -3.01 16.39
C ILE A 84 11.13 -1.99 17.37
N LEU A 85 10.29 -1.12 17.96
CA LEU A 85 10.75 0.00 18.79
C LEU A 85 11.36 -0.44 20.14
N VAL A 86 11.08 -1.66 20.59
CA VAL A 86 11.73 -2.21 21.80
C VAL A 86 13.15 -2.67 21.50
N ASN A 87 13.41 -3.17 20.30
CA ASN A 87 14.62 -3.88 19.93
C ASN A 87 15.56 -3.12 18.98
N ALA A 88 15.04 -2.10 18.28
CA ALA A 88 15.83 -1.30 17.34
C ALA A 88 16.88 -0.45 18.08
N ARG A 89 18.04 -0.30 17.46
CA ARG A 89 19.15 0.49 18.00
C ARG A 89 18.92 1.98 17.83
N ALA A 90 19.40 2.79 18.74
CA ALA A 90 19.47 4.24 18.53
C ALA A 90 20.29 4.53 17.27
N GLY A 91 19.84 5.50 16.48
CA GLY A 91 20.40 5.84 15.16
C GLY A 91 19.84 5.03 14.00
N SER A 92 19.05 3.96 14.24
CA SER A 92 18.37 3.24 13.16
C SER A 92 17.20 4.04 12.58
N THR A 93 16.74 3.62 11.40
CA THR A 93 15.58 4.20 10.73
C THR A 93 14.50 3.13 10.53
N VAL A 94 13.25 3.45 10.84
CA VAL A 94 12.10 2.58 10.60
C VAL A 94 11.18 3.21 9.55
N ILE A 95 10.67 2.40 8.61
CA ILE A 95 9.87 2.84 7.47
C ILE A 95 8.65 1.93 7.35
N ASP A 96 7.45 2.46 7.64
CA ASP A 96 6.22 1.72 7.40
C ASP A 96 5.65 2.04 6.02
N MET A 97 5.67 1.07 5.12
CA MET A 97 5.11 1.17 3.78
C MET A 97 3.68 0.60 3.68
N THR A 98 3.11 0.20 4.80
CA THR A 98 1.72 -0.25 4.91
C THR A 98 0.77 0.92 4.76
N THR A 99 -0.39 0.73 4.11
CA THR A 99 -1.50 1.68 4.25
C THR A 99 -2.13 1.52 5.62
N SER A 100 -1.92 2.50 6.49
CA SER A 100 -2.31 2.51 7.90
C SER A 100 -2.92 3.85 8.33
N CYS A 101 -3.20 4.02 9.61
CA CYS A 101 -3.79 5.24 10.15
C CYS A 101 -2.73 6.34 10.31
N PRO A 102 -3.02 7.60 9.89
CA PRO A 102 -2.12 8.73 10.12
C PRO A 102 -1.75 8.91 11.60
N ASP A 103 -2.71 8.81 12.51
CA ASP A 103 -2.49 8.93 13.95
C ASP A 103 -1.55 7.85 14.49
N LEU A 104 -1.64 6.62 13.96
CA LEU A 104 -0.72 5.55 14.34
C LEU A 104 0.71 5.84 13.86
N ALA A 105 0.87 6.37 12.66
CA ALA A 105 2.17 6.79 12.15
C ALA A 105 2.80 7.88 13.03
N GLN A 106 2.01 8.88 13.45
CA GLN A 106 2.46 9.91 14.38
C GLN A 106 2.85 9.33 15.76
N LYS A 107 2.00 8.46 16.33
CA LYS A 107 2.29 7.75 17.59
C LYS A 107 3.60 6.96 17.53
N ILE A 108 3.84 6.24 16.43
CA ILE A 108 5.08 5.50 16.20
C ILE A 108 6.28 6.45 16.14
N ALA A 109 6.16 7.56 15.40
CA ALA A 109 7.21 8.55 15.25
C ALA A 109 7.58 9.21 16.59
N GLU A 110 6.58 9.58 17.40
CA GLU A 110 6.80 10.14 18.74
C GLU A 110 7.57 9.17 19.64
N GLN A 111 7.17 7.88 19.68
CA GLN A 111 7.86 6.87 20.48
C GLN A 111 9.27 6.56 19.94
N ALA A 112 9.44 6.47 18.62
CA ALA A 112 10.74 6.27 17.99
C ALA A 112 11.72 7.39 18.35
N LYS A 113 11.26 8.64 18.32
CA LYS A 113 12.06 9.82 18.68
C LYS A 113 12.61 9.75 20.09
N THR A 114 11.84 9.26 21.07
CA THR A 114 12.32 9.11 22.47
C THR A 114 13.47 8.12 22.61
N LYS A 115 13.65 7.26 21.59
CA LYS A 115 14.70 6.21 21.55
C LYS A 115 15.82 6.56 20.57
N GLY A 116 15.81 7.77 19.99
CA GLY A 116 16.81 8.17 18.99
C GLY A 116 16.67 7.41 17.66
N ILE A 117 15.47 6.95 17.32
CA ILE A 117 15.15 6.23 16.09
C ILE A 117 14.39 7.18 15.16
N SER A 118 14.78 7.24 13.88
CA SER A 118 14.06 7.98 12.86
C SER A 118 12.89 7.15 12.32
N SER A 119 11.71 7.76 12.19
CA SER A 119 10.50 7.06 11.72
C SER A 119 9.89 7.72 10.50
N PHE A 120 9.48 6.89 9.55
CA PHE A 120 8.80 7.29 8.32
C PHE A 120 7.55 6.46 8.09
N ASP A 121 6.48 7.11 7.62
CA ASP A 121 5.34 6.49 6.98
C ASP A 121 5.47 6.69 5.47
N ALA A 122 5.50 5.61 4.72
CA ALA A 122 5.79 5.63 3.28
C ALA A 122 4.85 4.72 2.47
N PRO A 123 3.52 4.84 2.62
CA PRO A 123 2.59 4.03 1.87
C PRO A 123 2.76 4.22 0.37
N VAL A 124 2.34 3.18 -0.39
CA VAL A 124 2.63 3.07 -1.81
C VAL A 124 1.37 2.98 -2.67
N SER A 125 1.51 3.37 -3.93
CA SER A 125 0.53 3.17 -5.00
C SER A 125 1.22 2.54 -6.22
N GLY A 126 0.49 1.70 -6.97
CA GLY A 126 1.00 0.98 -8.15
C GLY A 126 0.68 -0.52 -8.16
N GLY A 127 0.14 -1.05 -7.06
CA GLY A 127 -0.25 -2.46 -6.92
C GLY A 127 0.94 -3.42 -7.02
N ASP A 128 0.63 -4.70 -7.20
CA ASP A 128 1.60 -5.78 -7.35
C ASP A 128 2.50 -5.60 -8.59
N ILE A 129 1.93 -5.12 -9.69
CA ILE A 129 2.67 -4.83 -10.93
C ILE A 129 3.71 -3.74 -10.68
N GLY A 130 3.30 -2.63 -10.03
CA GLY A 130 4.22 -1.54 -9.68
C GLY A 130 5.34 -1.99 -8.75
N ALA A 131 5.04 -2.88 -7.79
CA ALA A 131 6.05 -3.45 -6.91
C ALA A 131 7.02 -4.36 -7.67
N ARG A 132 6.52 -5.24 -8.55
CA ARG A 132 7.33 -6.15 -9.36
C ARG A 132 8.25 -5.41 -10.32
N GLU A 133 7.80 -4.32 -10.90
CA GLU A 133 8.54 -3.54 -11.90
C GLU A 133 9.32 -2.36 -11.30
N ALA A 134 9.41 -2.25 -9.97
CA ALA A 134 10.05 -1.14 -9.27
C ALA A 134 9.54 0.24 -9.74
N ARG A 135 8.22 0.37 -9.94
CA ARG A 135 7.55 1.58 -10.45
C ARG A 135 6.54 2.16 -9.46
N LEU A 136 6.72 1.87 -8.17
CA LEU A 136 5.81 2.38 -7.14
C LEU A 136 5.86 3.91 -7.07
N SER A 137 4.70 4.51 -6.78
CA SER A 137 4.62 5.85 -6.23
C SER A 137 4.65 5.72 -4.70
N ILE A 138 5.60 6.40 -4.05
CA ILE A 138 5.88 6.31 -2.62
C ILE A 138 5.61 7.67 -1.99
N MET A 139 4.67 7.72 -1.06
CA MET A 139 4.20 8.94 -0.40
C MET A 139 4.84 9.00 0.98
N VAL A 140 5.87 9.82 1.16
CA VAL A 140 6.72 9.77 2.36
C VAL A 140 6.33 10.86 3.35
N GLY A 141 6.14 10.48 4.62
CA GLY A 141 6.04 11.38 5.76
C GLY A 141 7.20 11.13 6.73
N GLY A 142 7.88 12.20 7.18
CA GLY A 142 9.01 12.09 8.10
C GLY A 142 9.96 13.29 8.05
N ASP A 143 11.13 13.13 8.65
CA ASP A 143 12.15 14.17 8.71
C ASP A 143 12.87 14.36 7.37
N VAL A 144 13.02 15.61 6.93
CA VAL A 144 13.59 15.95 5.61
C VAL A 144 15.08 15.60 5.51
N GLU A 145 15.86 15.80 6.59
CA GLU A 145 17.31 15.56 6.54
C GLU A 145 17.64 14.06 6.51
N VAL A 146 16.81 13.26 7.19
CA VAL A 146 16.95 11.80 7.16
C VAL A 146 16.39 11.24 5.85
N PHE A 147 15.31 11.83 5.30
CA PHE A 147 14.74 11.43 4.03
C PHE A 147 15.77 11.42 2.90
N GLU A 148 16.58 12.46 2.76
CA GLU A 148 17.61 12.53 1.71
C GLU A 148 18.62 11.38 1.81
N LYS A 149 18.91 10.88 3.01
CA LYS A 149 19.84 9.76 3.25
C LYS A 149 19.24 8.41 2.85
N ILE A 150 17.92 8.22 3.05
CA ILE A 150 17.22 6.96 2.77
C ILE A 150 16.53 6.93 1.41
N LYS A 151 16.40 8.07 0.73
CA LYS A 151 15.79 8.19 -0.59
C LYS A 151 16.33 7.18 -1.63
N PRO A 152 17.64 6.87 -1.68
CA PRO A 152 18.16 5.84 -2.58
C PRO A 152 17.52 4.46 -2.37
N LEU A 153 17.04 4.12 -1.17
CA LEU A 153 16.32 2.87 -0.91
C LEU A 153 14.94 2.88 -1.58
N PHE A 154 14.25 4.01 -1.53
CA PHE A 154 12.96 4.16 -2.21
C PHE A 154 13.09 4.11 -3.73
N GLU A 155 14.16 4.69 -4.29
CA GLU A 155 14.44 4.71 -5.75
C GLU A 155 14.67 3.31 -6.33
N ILE A 156 15.05 2.33 -5.50
CA ILE A 156 15.17 0.92 -5.89
C ILE A 156 13.79 0.27 -6.06
N MET A 157 12.77 0.76 -5.36
CA MET A 157 11.42 0.16 -5.33
C MET A 157 10.38 0.98 -6.09
N GLY A 158 10.66 2.24 -6.41
CA GLY A 158 9.71 3.16 -7.02
C GLY A 158 10.31 4.16 -7.98
N LYS A 159 9.46 4.88 -8.69
CA LYS A 159 9.84 5.93 -9.66
C LYS A 159 9.38 7.33 -9.25
N ASN A 160 8.34 7.42 -8.44
CA ASN A 160 7.80 8.68 -7.95
C ASN A 160 7.86 8.68 -6.42
N ILE A 161 8.88 9.34 -5.86
CA ILE A 161 9.13 9.41 -4.44
C ILE A 161 8.96 10.86 -3.98
N VAL A 162 7.96 11.13 -3.15
CA VAL A 162 7.63 12.49 -2.73
C VAL A 162 7.52 12.59 -1.22
N LEU A 163 8.36 13.44 -0.62
CA LEU A 163 8.21 13.82 0.78
C LEU A 163 7.01 14.78 0.92
N GLN A 164 6.01 14.37 1.70
CA GLN A 164 4.74 15.07 1.86
C GLN A 164 4.74 16.03 3.06
N GLY A 165 5.64 15.83 4.02
CA GLY A 165 5.70 16.59 5.25
C GLY A 165 6.13 15.72 6.44
N PRO A 166 5.80 16.13 7.68
CA PRO A 166 6.16 15.38 8.87
C PRO A 166 5.46 14.00 8.94
N ALA A 167 5.76 13.22 9.98
CA ALA A 167 5.16 11.91 10.21
C ALA A 167 3.62 11.96 10.14
N GLY A 168 3.02 10.99 9.46
CA GLY A 168 1.59 10.90 9.16
C GLY A 168 1.19 11.53 7.81
N SER A 169 2.03 12.40 7.21
CA SER A 169 1.73 13.05 5.93
C SER A 169 1.69 12.08 4.76
N GLY A 170 2.50 11.03 4.79
CA GLY A 170 2.46 9.95 3.80
C GLY A 170 1.12 9.22 3.84
N GLN A 171 0.65 8.86 5.04
CA GLN A 171 -0.65 8.20 5.22
C GLN A 171 -1.81 9.13 4.82
N HIS A 172 -1.79 10.41 5.18
CA HIS A 172 -2.80 11.36 4.73
C HIS A 172 -2.83 11.47 3.19
N THR A 173 -1.67 11.53 2.56
CA THR A 173 -1.58 11.52 1.08
C THR A 173 -2.13 10.22 0.50
N LYS A 174 -1.86 9.07 1.15
CA LYS A 174 -2.46 7.80 0.75
C LYS A 174 -3.97 7.82 0.89
N MET A 175 -4.53 8.47 1.91
CA MET A 175 -5.99 8.63 2.02
C MET A 175 -6.56 9.44 0.86
N CYS A 176 -5.91 10.54 0.44
CA CYS A 176 -6.29 11.30 -0.76
C CYS A 176 -6.30 10.39 -2.01
N ASN A 177 -5.26 9.55 -2.18
CA ASN A 177 -5.21 8.58 -3.28
C ASN A 177 -6.38 7.60 -3.23
N GLN A 178 -6.69 7.03 -2.05
CA GLN A 178 -7.76 6.04 -1.91
C GLN A 178 -9.16 6.66 -2.13
N ILE A 179 -9.38 7.89 -1.70
CA ILE A 179 -10.61 8.65 -1.95
C ILE A 179 -10.83 8.80 -3.47
N ALA A 180 -9.79 9.23 -4.19
CA ALA A 180 -9.88 9.45 -5.63
C ALA A 180 -10.16 8.14 -6.40
N ILE A 181 -9.45 7.04 -6.09
CA ILE A 181 -9.65 5.78 -6.81
C ILE A 181 -10.96 5.08 -6.43
N ALA A 182 -11.49 5.26 -5.22
CA ALA A 182 -12.76 4.67 -4.80
C ALA A 182 -13.93 5.24 -5.59
N SER A 183 -14.05 6.56 -5.63
CA SER A 183 -15.07 7.25 -6.41
C SER A 183 -14.90 7.02 -7.93
N GLY A 184 -13.63 6.99 -8.40
CA GLY A 184 -13.31 6.71 -9.80
C GLY A 184 -13.74 5.31 -10.23
N MET A 185 -13.51 4.27 -9.41
CA MET A 185 -13.90 2.89 -9.76
C MET A 185 -15.43 2.70 -9.77
N MET A 186 -16.14 3.40 -8.88
CA MET A 186 -17.61 3.45 -8.88
C MET A 186 -18.11 4.05 -10.20
N ALA A 187 -17.61 5.24 -10.58
CA ALA A 187 -17.99 5.90 -11.83
C ALA A 187 -17.69 5.06 -13.07
N ILE A 188 -16.55 4.36 -13.11
CA ILE A 188 -16.20 3.45 -14.22
C ILE A 188 -17.17 2.28 -14.30
N SER A 189 -17.54 1.66 -13.18
CA SER A 189 -18.48 0.55 -13.15
C SER A 189 -19.84 0.97 -13.69
N GLU A 190 -20.34 2.14 -13.29
CA GLU A 190 -21.60 2.71 -13.78
C GLU A 190 -21.53 3.06 -15.27
N ALA A 191 -20.44 3.68 -15.72
CA ALA A 191 -20.25 4.04 -17.12
C ALA A 191 -20.27 2.80 -18.04
N MET A 192 -19.61 1.70 -17.65
CA MET A 192 -19.58 0.46 -18.42
C MET A 192 -20.95 -0.24 -18.41
N ALA A 193 -21.67 -0.20 -17.29
CA ALA A 193 -23.03 -0.71 -17.19
C ALA A 193 -23.98 0.10 -18.08
N TYR A 194 -23.90 1.43 -18.03
CA TYR A 194 -24.68 2.32 -18.88
C TYR A 194 -24.43 2.05 -20.37
N ALA A 195 -23.17 1.92 -20.78
CA ALA A 195 -22.80 1.63 -22.16
C ALA A 195 -23.46 0.33 -22.65
N ARG A 196 -23.43 -0.75 -21.86
CA ARG A 196 -24.11 -2.02 -22.22
C ARG A 196 -25.63 -1.84 -22.32
N LYS A 197 -26.22 -1.20 -21.31
CA LYS A 197 -27.69 -1.04 -21.26
C LYS A 197 -28.23 -0.17 -22.38
N SER A 198 -27.46 0.82 -22.84
CA SER A 198 -27.83 1.68 -23.98
C SER A 198 -27.59 1.05 -25.36
N GLY A 199 -27.10 -0.19 -25.42
CA GLY A 199 -26.80 -0.90 -26.67
C GLY A 199 -25.47 -0.49 -27.33
N LEU A 200 -24.66 0.30 -26.67
CA LEU A 200 -23.29 0.62 -27.13
C LEU A 200 -22.34 -0.54 -26.90
N LYS A 201 -21.24 -0.56 -27.65
CA LYS A 201 -20.11 -1.48 -27.41
C LYS A 201 -19.16 -0.82 -26.39
N PRO A 202 -19.05 -1.36 -25.17
CA PRO A 202 -18.21 -0.74 -24.12
C PRO A 202 -16.76 -0.55 -24.54
N GLU A 203 -16.19 -1.47 -25.34
CA GLU A 203 -14.82 -1.37 -25.85
C GLU A 203 -14.65 -0.16 -26.79
N THR A 204 -15.69 0.19 -27.55
CA THR A 204 -15.69 1.38 -28.41
C THR A 204 -15.86 2.65 -27.59
N VAL A 205 -16.68 2.60 -26.54
CA VAL A 205 -16.87 3.73 -25.60
C VAL A 205 -15.52 4.02 -24.90
N LEU A 206 -14.83 3.00 -24.38
CA LEU A 206 -13.51 3.17 -23.73
C LEU A 206 -12.52 3.92 -24.63
N LYS A 207 -12.39 3.52 -25.91
CA LYS A 207 -11.50 4.20 -26.87
C LYS A 207 -11.80 5.69 -27.02
N SER A 208 -13.06 6.08 -26.82
CA SER A 208 -13.48 7.47 -26.96
C SER A 208 -13.21 8.31 -25.70
N ILE A 209 -13.29 7.70 -24.51
CA ILE A 209 -13.28 8.47 -23.25
C ILE A 209 -11.95 8.35 -22.48
N GLU A 210 -11.13 7.33 -22.75
CA GLU A 210 -9.89 7.08 -21.97
C GLU A 210 -8.83 8.16 -22.16
N SER A 211 -8.78 8.80 -23.34
CA SER A 211 -7.83 9.88 -23.64
C SER A 211 -8.36 11.28 -23.32
N GLY A 212 -9.63 11.40 -22.94
CA GLY A 212 -10.29 12.67 -22.64
C GLY A 212 -10.37 12.96 -21.14
N ALA A 213 -11.28 13.87 -20.78
CA ALA A 213 -11.49 14.32 -19.40
C ALA A 213 -11.88 13.20 -18.40
N ALA A 214 -12.45 12.10 -18.89
CA ALA A 214 -12.78 10.92 -18.08
C ALA A 214 -11.56 10.01 -17.81
N GLY A 215 -10.42 10.28 -18.47
CA GLY A 215 -9.22 9.46 -18.39
C GLY A 215 -8.70 9.28 -16.96
N SER A 216 -8.34 8.05 -16.62
CA SER A 216 -7.73 7.70 -15.35
C SER A 216 -6.97 6.37 -15.48
N TRP A 217 -6.00 6.14 -14.58
CA TRP A 217 -5.30 4.86 -14.55
C TRP A 217 -6.27 3.67 -14.44
N SER A 218 -7.30 3.79 -13.61
CA SER A 218 -8.31 2.74 -13.44
C SER A 218 -9.14 2.53 -14.71
N LEU A 219 -9.51 3.59 -15.41
CA LEU A 219 -10.23 3.46 -16.69
C LEU A 219 -9.38 2.74 -17.73
N THR A 220 -8.10 3.09 -17.87
CA THR A 220 -7.21 2.48 -18.86
C THR A 220 -6.81 1.05 -18.51
N ASN A 221 -6.61 0.73 -17.22
CA ASN A 221 -6.03 -0.56 -16.81
C ASN A 221 -7.05 -1.55 -16.25
N LEU A 222 -8.13 -1.06 -15.61
CA LEU A 222 -9.12 -1.94 -14.96
C LEU A 222 -10.40 -2.13 -15.79
N ALA A 223 -10.86 -1.12 -16.50
CA ALA A 223 -12.06 -1.29 -17.31
C ALA A 223 -11.93 -2.36 -18.42
N PRO A 224 -10.82 -2.50 -19.14
CA PRO A 224 -10.63 -3.62 -20.07
C PRO A 224 -10.74 -4.99 -19.40
N ARG A 225 -10.22 -5.12 -18.17
CA ARG A 225 -10.33 -6.36 -17.40
C ARG A 225 -11.77 -6.68 -17.02
N VAL A 226 -12.53 -5.66 -16.61
CA VAL A 226 -13.97 -5.77 -16.36
C VAL A 226 -14.70 -6.33 -17.58
N LEU A 227 -14.39 -5.82 -18.77
CA LEU A 227 -15.04 -6.25 -20.02
C LEU A 227 -14.69 -7.69 -20.40
N GLN A 228 -13.50 -8.16 -20.03
CA GLN A 228 -13.02 -9.53 -20.21
C GLN A 228 -13.50 -10.49 -19.09
N GLY A 229 -14.18 -9.99 -18.05
CA GLY A 229 -14.59 -10.78 -16.89
C GLY A 229 -13.40 -11.16 -15.97
N ASP A 230 -12.28 -10.46 -16.09
CA ASP A 230 -11.09 -10.68 -15.24
C ASP A 230 -11.19 -9.85 -13.96
N PHE A 231 -11.52 -10.53 -12.87
CA PHE A 231 -11.62 -9.96 -11.53
C PHE A 231 -10.48 -10.40 -10.60
N ALA A 232 -9.42 -11.01 -11.14
CA ALA A 232 -8.26 -11.39 -10.35
C ALA A 232 -7.63 -10.15 -9.67
N PRO A 233 -7.21 -10.26 -8.39
CA PRO A 233 -6.80 -9.11 -7.61
C PRO A 233 -5.38 -8.65 -7.92
N GLY A 234 -5.21 -7.40 -8.37
CA GLY A 234 -3.99 -6.64 -8.16
C GLY A 234 -4.05 -5.88 -6.81
N PHE A 235 -5.28 -5.55 -6.38
CA PHE A 235 -5.58 -4.99 -5.07
C PHE A 235 -6.94 -5.53 -4.59
N PHE A 236 -6.96 -6.19 -3.42
CA PHE A 236 -8.13 -6.89 -2.91
C PHE A 236 -9.25 -5.96 -2.43
N VAL A 237 -10.50 -6.34 -2.67
CA VAL A 237 -11.70 -5.64 -2.15
C VAL A 237 -11.62 -5.44 -0.63
N LYS A 238 -11.29 -6.49 0.15
CA LYS A 238 -11.17 -6.40 1.61
C LYS A 238 -10.16 -5.35 2.09
N HIS A 239 -9.02 -5.23 1.42
CA HIS A 239 -8.02 -4.20 1.75
C HIS A 239 -8.48 -2.81 1.33
N PHE A 240 -9.23 -2.70 0.24
CA PHE A 240 -9.78 -1.42 -0.18
C PHE A 240 -10.87 -0.92 0.77
N ILE A 241 -11.73 -1.81 1.26
CA ILE A 241 -12.71 -1.48 2.32
C ILE A 241 -12.00 -0.96 3.58
N LYS A 242 -10.92 -1.64 3.99
CA LYS A 242 -10.08 -1.17 5.10
C LYS A 242 -9.56 0.24 4.85
N ASP A 243 -9.01 0.51 3.68
CA ASP A 243 -8.44 1.82 3.33
C ASP A 243 -9.52 2.93 3.36
N MET A 244 -10.71 2.64 2.82
CA MET A 244 -11.84 3.58 2.88
C MET A 244 -12.29 3.86 4.31
N LYS A 245 -12.31 2.84 5.18
CA LYS A 245 -12.61 3.02 6.61
C LYS A 245 -11.60 3.91 7.32
N ILE A 246 -10.31 3.76 7.02
CA ILE A 246 -9.26 4.63 7.57
C ILE A 246 -9.46 6.07 7.08
N ALA A 247 -9.72 6.27 5.78
CA ALA A 247 -9.91 7.59 5.20
C ALA A 247 -11.14 8.30 5.80
N ILE A 248 -12.27 7.60 5.94
CA ILE A 248 -13.50 8.13 6.56
C ILE A 248 -13.23 8.50 8.03
N GLY A 249 -12.65 7.60 8.83
CA GLY A 249 -12.37 7.88 10.23
C GLY A 249 -11.37 9.03 10.44
N SER A 250 -10.41 9.19 9.51
CA SER A 250 -9.50 10.35 9.53
C SER A 250 -10.23 11.65 9.16
N ALA A 251 -11.13 11.60 8.17
CA ALA A 251 -11.93 12.77 7.75
C ALA A 251 -12.88 13.22 8.85
N GLU A 252 -13.57 12.29 9.53
CA GLU A 252 -14.46 12.58 10.65
C GLU A 252 -13.74 13.33 11.78
N LYS A 253 -12.51 12.93 12.14
CA LYS A 253 -11.69 13.63 13.14
C LYS A 253 -11.32 15.06 12.72
N MET A 254 -11.27 15.34 11.43
CA MET A 254 -11.03 16.67 10.88
C MET A 254 -12.31 17.47 10.65
N GLY A 255 -13.49 16.90 10.95
CA GLY A 255 -14.78 17.53 10.67
C GLY A 255 -15.15 17.59 9.19
N LEU A 256 -14.56 16.71 8.36
CA LEU A 256 -14.80 16.65 6.91
C LEU A 256 -15.73 15.50 6.56
N ASP A 257 -16.84 15.79 5.88
CA ASP A 257 -17.73 14.78 5.30
C ASP A 257 -17.28 14.39 3.89
N LEU A 258 -17.30 13.08 3.59
CA LEU A 258 -16.89 12.49 2.32
C LEU A 258 -18.00 11.59 1.74
N PRO A 259 -19.14 12.17 1.28
CA PRO A 259 -20.32 11.39 0.87
C PRO A 259 -20.01 10.42 -0.31
N GLY A 260 -19.17 10.82 -1.26
CA GLY A 260 -18.76 9.95 -2.37
C GLY A 260 -17.96 8.73 -1.89
N LEU A 261 -17.06 8.91 -0.91
CA LEU A 261 -16.29 7.80 -0.33
C LEU A 261 -17.16 6.88 0.52
N GLN A 262 -18.12 7.45 1.26
CA GLN A 262 -19.09 6.67 2.06
C GLN A 262 -19.95 5.78 1.16
N LEU A 263 -20.46 6.32 0.03
CA LEU A 263 -21.21 5.55 -0.94
C LEU A 263 -20.34 4.44 -1.57
N ALA A 264 -19.13 4.76 -2.00
CA ALA A 264 -18.21 3.77 -2.54
C ALA A 264 -17.96 2.64 -1.52
N LYS A 265 -17.70 2.96 -0.25
CA LYS A 265 -17.51 1.97 0.81
C LYS A 265 -18.72 1.06 0.96
N GLN A 266 -19.92 1.60 1.00
CA GLN A 266 -21.16 0.81 1.08
C GLN A 266 -21.32 -0.17 -0.10
N LEU A 267 -20.99 0.25 -1.33
CA LEU A 267 -21.03 -0.61 -2.49
C LEU A 267 -19.98 -1.72 -2.41
N TYR A 268 -18.77 -1.43 -1.96
CA TYR A 268 -17.73 -2.45 -1.76
C TYR A 268 -18.06 -3.42 -0.63
N GLU A 269 -18.67 -2.96 0.47
CA GLU A 269 -19.17 -3.84 1.53
C GLU A 269 -20.26 -4.77 1.00
N LYS A 270 -21.22 -4.25 0.23
CA LYS A 270 -22.25 -5.07 -0.46
C LYS A 270 -21.62 -6.08 -1.43
N LEU A 271 -20.50 -5.75 -2.08
CA LEU A 271 -19.77 -6.69 -2.93
C LEU A 271 -19.10 -7.79 -2.10
N ALA A 272 -18.48 -7.43 -0.97
CA ALA A 272 -17.87 -8.37 -0.04
C ALA A 272 -18.90 -9.35 0.55
N ASP A 273 -20.10 -8.86 0.91
CA ASP A 273 -21.23 -9.69 1.38
C ASP A 273 -21.69 -10.74 0.35
N ARG A 274 -21.36 -10.53 -0.94
CA ARG A 274 -21.59 -11.52 -2.01
C ARG A 274 -20.42 -12.53 -2.15
N GLY A 275 -19.47 -12.55 -1.22
CA GLY A 275 -18.31 -13.45 -1.25
C GLY A 275 -17.18 -13.01 -2.19
N CYS A 276 -17.12 -11.73 -2.56
CA CYS A 276 -16.11 -11.18 -3.49
C CYS A 276 -15.00 -10.39 -2.78
N GLU A 277 -14.76 -10.61 -1.51
CA GLU A 277 -13.75 -9.92 -0.71
C GLU A 277 -12.30 -10.17 -1.16
N ASP A 278 -12.07 -11.32 -1.79
CA ASP A 278 -10.78 -11.73 -2.34
C ASP A 278 -10.61 -11.40 -3.83
N ASP A 279 -11.61 -10.78 -4.45
CA ASP A 279 -11.51 -10.25 -5.80
C ASP A 279 -10.73 -8.93 -5.86
N GLY A 280 -10.36 -8.53 -7.08
CA GLY A 280 -9.81 -7.20 -7.37
C GLY A 280 -10.85 -6.09 -7.26
N THR A 281 -10.41 -4.86 -7.02
CA THR A 281 -11.30 -3.69 -6.86
C THR A 281 -12.21 -3.44 -8.06
N GLN A 282 -11.83 -3.86 -9.26
CA GLN A 282 -12.65 -3.80 -10.47
C GLN A 282 -13.89 -4.73 -10.43
N ALA A 283 -13.94 -5.67 -9.50
CA ALA A 283 -15.10 -6.54 -9.29
C ALA A 283 -16.35 -5.78 -8.81
N LEU A 284 -16.25 -4.48 -8.47
CA LEU A 284 -17.39 -3.64 -8.18
C LEU A 284 -18.44 -3.68 -9.29
N PHE A 285 -18.02 -3.85 -10.54
CA PHE A 285 -18.89 -4.01 -11.69
C PHE A 285 -19.88 -5.18 -11.55
N LYS A 286 -19.56 -6.24 -10.79
CA LYS A 286 -20.47 -7.38 -10.56
C LYS A 286 -21.82 -6.96 -9.96
N LEU A 287 -21.86 -5.85 -9.19
CA LEU A 287 -23.12 -5.33 -8.63
C LEU A 287 -24.11 -4.84 -9.70
N TYR A 288 -23.62 -4.55 -10.89
CA TYR A 288 -24.42 -4.05 -12.00
C TYR A 288 -24.77 -5.15 -13.02
N GLN A 289 -24.08 -6.30 -12.99
CA GLN A 289 -24.30 -7.39 -13.95
C GLN A 289 -25.72 -7.94 -13.92
N ASP A 290 -26.35 -8.00 -12.76
CA ASP A 290 -27.73 -8.49 -12.59
C ASP A 290 -28.77 -7.55 -13.20
N GLN A 291 -28.39 -6.35 -13.64
CA GLN A 291 -29.24 -5.33 -14.22
C GLN A 291 -29.10 -5.25 -15.74
N LEU A 292 -28.17 -5.98 -16.32
CA LEU A 292 -27.82 -5.96 -17.75
C LEU A 292 -28.44 -7.13 -18.49
#